data_d2a294bcb822fba48bd188e88c682937
#
_entry.id   d2a294bcb822fba48bd188e88c682937
#
_cell.length_a   1.000
_cell.length_b   1.000
_cell.length_c   1.000
_cell.angle_alpha   90.00
_cell.angle_beta   90.00
_cell.angle_gamma   90.00
#
_symmetry.space_group_name_H-M   'P 1'
#
loop_
_entity.id
_entity.type
_entity.pdbx_description
1 polymer ?
#
loop_
_entity_poly.entity_id
_entity_poly.type
_entity_poly.pdbx_seq_one_letter_code
_entity_poly.pdbx_strand_id
1 'polypeptide(L)'
;MTVEQLQKLHYDRIGSEYESHYGDACSGQYREQFINEPMFEGIDLRGLDVLEAMCGSGQTTEFLRSKGARVTGLDISTDEIDSFQRRWPGSDAKCGSILSSGFASDSFDCVAVVGGLHHLHPHLSEAMREIHRILKPGGRLCFAEPHQGSILDRVRAFWYKHDHLFASNEASIDLESLKQEFSAAFSFDKEEYLGNLAYLLVLNSMIFRIPLKLKRWYTPVLLSSEALINRLQRKWSACFVVCQWKKLENPPTEG
;
A
#
# COMPACT_ATOMS: atom_id res chain seq x y z
N MET A 1 -7.08 8.91 23.36
CA MET A 1 -6.06 8.71 22.34
C MET A 1 -6.78 8.18 21.10
N THR A 2 -6.61 8.82 19.95
CA THR A 2 -7.23 8.38 18.70
C THR A 2 -6.56 7.11 18.17
N VAL A 3 -7.23 6.38 17.26
CA VAL A 3 -6.67 5.18 16.61
C VAL A 3 -5.36 5.53 15.90
N GLU A 4 -5.31 6.67 15.20
CA GLU A 4 -4.11 7.16 14.52
C GLU A 4 -2.94 7.47 15.49
N GLN A 5 -3.23 8.02 16.65
CA GLN A 5 -2.20 8.27 17.68
C GLN A 5 -1.62 6.98 18.24
N LEU A 6 -2.46 5.96 18.41
CA LEU A 6 -2.00 4.61 18.82
C LEU A 6 -1.13 3.99 17.75
N GLN A 7 -1.53 4.11 16.50
CA GLN A 7 -0.79 3.59 15.36
C GLN A 7 0.57 4.28 15.17
N LYS A 8 0.59 5.63 15.27
CA LYS A 8 1.83 6.39 15.27
C LYS A 8 2.81 5.89 16.33
N LEU A 9 2.35 5.77 17.59
CA LEU A 9 3.19 5.27 18.69
C LEU A 9 3.68 3.83 18.45
N HIS A 10 2.88 3.00 17.82
CA HIS A 10 3.27 1.64 17.46
C HIS A 10 4.41 1.64 16.43
N TYR A 11 4.28 2.41 15.34
CA TYR A 11 5.31 2.50 14.30
C TYR A 11 6.56 3.24 14.76
N ASP A 12 6.46 4.28 15.56
CA ASP A 12 7.61 4.96 16.18
C ASP A 12 8.44 3.96 17.03
N ARG A 13 7.80 2.92 17.58
CA ARG A 13 8.47 1.90 18.40
C ARG A 13 9.15 0.81 17.58
N ILE A 14 8.55 0.35 16.48
CA ILE A 14 9.06 -0.77 15.68
C ILE A 14 9.75 -0.34 14.37
N GLY A 15 9.74 0.96 14.03
CA GLY A 15 10.13 1.50 12.74
C GLY A 15 11.52 1.07 12.26
N SER A 16 12.54 1.07 13.13
CA SER A 16 13.89 0.69 12.73
C SER A 16 14.02 -0.81 12.36
N GLU A 17 13.32 -1.68 13.09
CA GLU A 17 13.29 -3.11 12.79
C GLU A 17 12.46 -3.36 11.53
N TYR A 18 11.32 -2.70 11.42
CA TYR A 18 10.47 -2.72 10.22
C TYR A 18 11.26 -2.28 8.98
N GLU A 19 11.92 -1.12 9.02
CA GLU A 19 12.69 -0.60 7.90
C GLU A 19 13.83 -1.55 7.49
N SER A 20 14.53 -2.19 8.44
CA SER A 20 15.59 -3.13 8.13
C SER A 20 15.11 -4.37 7.37
N HIS A 21 13.92 -4.89 7.67
CA HIS A 21 13.34 -6.06 7.03
C HIS A 21 12.61 -5.77 5.72
N TYR A 22 12.00 -4.60 5.62
CA TYR A 22 11.25 -4.19 4.42
C TYR A 22 12.09 -3.35 3.47
N GLY A 23 13.13 -2.68 3.94
CA GLY A 23 14.05 -1.85 3.14
C GLY A 23 15.21 -2.62 2.49
N ASP A 24 15.37 -3.92 2.74
CA ASP A 24 16.45 -4.70 2.16
C ASP A 24 16.26 -4.98 0.66
N ALA A 25 17.36 -5.27 -0.05
CA ALA A 25 17.35 -5.48 -1.50
C ALA A 25 16.41 -6.61 -1.97
N CYS A 26 16.25 -7.68 -1.18
CA CYS A 26 15.35 -8.79 -1.54
C CYS A 26 13.88 -8.37 -1.47
N SER A 27 13.51 -7.62 -0.42
CA SER A 27 12.18 -7.02 -0.29
C SER A 27 11.92 -5.98 -1.39
N GLY A 28 12.95 -5.19 -1.75
CA GLY A 28 12.87 -4.25 -2.87
C GLY A 28 12.55 -4.96 -4.20
N GLN A 29 13.27 -6.04 -4.52
CA GLN A 29 13.00 -6.86 -5.72
C GLN A 29 11.58 -7.44 -5.72
N TYR A 30 11.12 -7.95 -4.55
CA TYR A 30 9.75 -8.44 -4.44
C TYR A 30 8.72 -7.34 -4.74
N ARG A 31 8.88 -6.17 -4.09
CA ARG A 31 7.96 -5.04 -4.30
C ARG A 31 7.94 -4.57 -5.73
N GLU A 32 9.09 -4.41 -6.34
CA GLU A 32 9.17 -3.98 -7.74
C GLU A 32 8.38 -4.94 -8.64
N GLN A 33 8.66 -6.24 -8.55
CA GLN A 33 8.14 -7.25 -9.48
C GLN A 33 6.67 -7.61 -9.22
N PHE A 34 6.21 -7.67 -7.96
CA PHE A 34 4.90 -8.22 -7.61
C PHE A 34 3.93 -7.20 -6.99
N ILE A 35 4.40 -5.97 -6.71
CA ILE A 35 3.53 -4.90 -6.22
C ILE A 35 3.56 -3.72 -7.19
N ASN A 36 4.72 -3.09 -7.40
CA ASN A 36 4.80 -1.83 -8.14
C ASN A 36 4.51 -2.02 -9.63
N GLU A 37 5.17 -2.97 -10.31
CA GLU A 37 4.90 -3.24 -11.72
C GLU A 37 3.42 -3.59 -11.97
N PRO A 38 2.78 -4.53 -11.24
CA PRO A 38 1.36 -4.78 -11.40
C PRO A 38 0.47 -3.58 -11.04
N MET A 39 0.83 -2.82 -9.99
CA MET A 39 0.02 -1.71 -9.47
C MET A 39 -0.06 -0.54 -10.45
N PHE A 40 1.00 -0.32 -11.26
CA PHE A 40 1.05 0.78 -12.22
C PHE A 40 1.04 0.31 -13.69
N GLU A 41 0.74 -0.97 -13.94
CA GLU A 41 0.66 -1.51 -15.30
C GLU A 41 -0.32 -0.71 -16.17
N GLY A 42 0.13 -0.31 -17.36
CA GLY A 42 -0.68 0.46 -18.32
C GLY A 42 -0.82 1.95 -17.98
N ILE A 43 -0.18 2.45 -16.91
CA ILE A 43 -0.18 3.87 -16.55
C ILE A 43 1.16 4.51 -16.96
N ASP A 44 1.13 5.53 -17.80
CA ASP A 44 2.29 6.36 -18.08
C ASP A 44 2.48 7.37 -16.94
N LEU A 45 3.45 7.12 -16.07
CA LEU A 45 3.71 7.95 -14.90
C LEU A 45 4.53 9.22 -15.19
N ARG A 46 5.04 9.39 -16.40
CA ARG A 46 5.91 10.55 -16.75
C ARG A 46 5.21 11.88 -16.56
N GLY A 47 5.79 12.71 -15.70
CA GLY A 47 5.28 14.04 -15.41
C GLY A 47 4.00 14.09 -14.60
N LEU A 48 3.48 12.96 -14.12
CA LEU A 48 2.31 12.94 -13.23
C LEU A 48 2.67 13.41 -11.83
N ASP A 49 1.74 14.13 -11.19
CA ASP A 49 1.77 14.45 -9.77
C ASP A 49 1.22 13.26 -8.98
N VAL A 50 2.10 12.54 -8.29
CA VAL A 50 1.75 11.32 -7.56
C VAL A 50 1.90 11.54 -6.06
N LEU A 51 0.83 11.29 -5.31
CA LEU A 51 0.90 11.19 -3.84
C LEU A 51 1.20 9.74 -3.45
N GLU A 52 2.31 9.49 -2.80
CA GLU A 52 2.52 8.26 -2.03
C GLU A 52 1.95 8.49 -0.63
N ALA A 53 0.74 8.00 -0.39
CA ALA A 53 0.06 8.18 0.90
C ALA A 53 0.41 7.03 1.84
N MET A 54 0.60 7.35 3.13
CA MET A 54 1.12 6.44 4.16
C MET A 54 2.48 5.88 3.72
N CYS A 55 3.35 6.79 3.28
CA CYS A 55 4.55 6.48 2.51
C CYS A 55 5.68 5.87 3.35
N GLY A 56 5.63 5.97 4.68
CA GLY A 56 6.80 5.67 5.51
C GLY A 56 8.04 6.42 5.00
N SER A 57 9.16 5.74 4.89
CA SER A 57 10.41 6.29 4.32
C SER A 57 10.44 6.36 2.77
N GLY A 58 9.30 6.14 2.09
CA GLY A 58 9.19 6.22 0.63
C GLY A 58 9.64 4.96 -0.09
N GLN A 59 9.06 3.84 0.22
CA GLN A 59 9.45 2.54 -0.36
C GLN A 59 8.98 2.34 -1.80
N THR A 60 7.94 3.06 -2.23
CA THR A 60 7.44 3.07 -3.62
C THR A 60 8.01 4.25 -4.41
N THR A 61 8.52 5.27 -3.73
CA THR A 61 9.05 6.50 -4.32
C THR A 61 10.14 6.24 -5.37
N GLU A 62 11.06 5.29 -5.12
CA GLU A 62 12.11 4.94 -6.08
C GLU A 62 11.54 4.52 -7.43
N PHE A 63 10.58 3.60 -7.39
CA PHE A 63 9.88 3.12 -8.58
C PHE A 63 9.17 4.27 -9.30
N LEU A 64 8.35 5.05 -8.60
CA LEU A 64 7.60 6.17 -9.17
C LEU A 64 8.51 7.19 -9.85
N ARG A 65 9.60 7.59 -9.20
CA ARG A 65 10.59 8.53 -9.74
C ARG A 65 11.34 7.94 -10.94
N SER A 66 11.68 6.65 -10.92
CA SER A 66 12.32 5.97 -12.04
C SER A 66 11.45 5.97 -13.31
N LYS A 67 10.14 6.00 -13.14
CA LYS A 67 9.14 6.11 -14.22
C LYS A 67 8.82 7.58 -14.59
N GLY A 68 9.48 8.56 -13.94
CA GLY A 68 9.37 9.99 -14.27
C GLY A 68 8.24 10.74 -13.55
N ALA A 69 7.66 10.21 -12.50
CA ALA A 69 6.65 10.88 -11.69
C ALA A 69 7.27 11.97 -10.79
N ARG A 70 6.48 13.01 -10.49
CA ARG A 70 6.74 13.95 -9.39
C ARG A 70 6.05 13.42 -8.15
N VAL A 71 6.83 13.00 -7.15
CA VAL A 71 6.32 12.31 -5.97
C VAL A 71 6.24 13.26 -4.79
N THR A 72 5.09 13.26 -4.12
CA THR A 72 4.88 13.84 -2.80
C THR A 72 4.60 12.71 -1.81
N GLY A 73 5.32 12.67 -0.68
CA GLY A 73 5.06 11.72 0.41
C GLY A 73 4.09 12.30 1.43
N LEU A 74 3.20 11.46 1.97
CA LEU A 74 2.34 11.79 3.12
C LEU A 74 2.40 10.66 4.12
N ASP A 75 2.77 10.96 5.35
CA ASP A 75 2.72 10.02 6.47
C ASP A 75 2.37 10.73 7.79
N ILE A 76 1.77 10.01 8.72
CA ILE A 76 1.41 10.56 10.03
C ILE A 76 2.61 10.64 10.98
N SER A 77 3.66 9.84 10.74
CA SER A 77 4.88 9.81 11.52
C SER A 77 5.86 10.89 11.05
N THR A 78 6.26 11.75 11.98
CA THR A 78 7.30 12.75 11.71
C THR A 78 8.64 12.10 11.40
N ASP A 79 8.98 11.00 12.08
CA ASP A 79 10.25 10.28 11.91
C ASP A 79 10.34 9.63 10.53
N GLU A 80 9.21 9.11 10.03
CA GLU A 80 9.13 8.56 8.67
C GLU A 80 9.26 9.67 7.62
N ILE A 81 8.61 10.81 7.81
CA ILE A 81 8.74 11.96 6.90
C ILE A 81 10.18 12.52 6.89
N ASP A 82 10.83 12.59 8.03
CA ASP A 82 12.25 12.97 8.10
C ASP A 82 13.14 11.96 7.37
N SER A 83 12.84 10.67 7.48
CA SER A 83 13.52 9.60 6.74
C SER A 83 13.27 9.68 5.25
N PHE A 84 12.02 9.93 4.86
CA PHE A 84 11.65 10.18 3.46
C PHE A 84 12.43 11.35 2.85
N GLN A 85 12.47 12.50 3.52
CA GLN A 85 13.17 13.70 3.03
C GLN A 85 14.69 13.48 2.89
N ARG A 86 15.30 12.74 3.83
CA ARG A 86 16.71 12.36 3.75
C ARG A 86 16.99 11.43 2.57
N ARG A 87 16.10 10.49 2.32
CA ARG A 87 16.27 9.47 1.27
C ARG A 87 15.95 10.02 -0.13
N TRP A 88 14.97 10.91 -0.21
CA TRP A 88 14.44 11.44 -1.48
C TRP A 88 14.56 12.97 -1.57
N PRO A 89 15.78 13.55 -1.52
CA PRO A 89 15.94 14.99 -1.65
C PRO A 89 15.39 15.44 -3.02
N GLY A 90 14.54 16.47 -3.00
CA GLY A 90 13.85 16.97 -4.20
C GLY A 90 12.49 16.36 -4.49
N SER A 91 11.99 15.47 -3.59
CA SER A 91 10.56 15.14 -3.50
C SER A 91 9.94 15.90 -2.34
N ASP A 92 8.71 16.36 -2.51
CA ASP A 92 7.95 16.98 -1.44
C ASP A 92 7.49 15.93 -0.42
N ALA A 93 7.35 16.32 0.84
CA ALA A 93 6.80 15.46 1.88
C ALA A 93 6.01 16.28 2.91
N LYS A 94 4.95 15.68 3.43
CA LYS A 94 4.07 16.29 4.42
C LYS A 94 3.78 15.32 5.54
N CYS A 95 3.99 15.75 6.79
CA CYS A 95 3.50 15.04 7.96
C CYS A 95 2.00 15.33 8.15
N GLY A 96 1.16 14.30 8.10
CA GLY A 96 -0.28 14.45 8.24
C GLY A 96 -1.05 13.15 8.01
N SER A 97 -2.35 13.19 8.34
CA SER A 97 -3.24 12.04 8.17
C SER A 97 -3.88 12.04 6.79
N ILE A 98 -4.03 10.84 6.19
CA ILE A 98 -4.82 10.68 4.97
C ILE A 98 -6.32 10.85 5.20
N LEU A 99 -6.79 10.82 6.45
CA LEU A 99 -8.19 11.12 6.77
C LEU A 99 -8.53 12.61 6.57
N SER A 100 -7.52 13.49 6.67
CA SER A 100 -7.64 14.93 6.45
C SER A 100 -6.26 15.47 6.03
N SER A 101 -5.90 15.22 4.77
CA SER A 101 -4.54 15.46 4.26
C SER A 101 -4.16 16.94 4.19
N GLY A 102 -5.16 17.82 4.11
CA GLY A 102 -4.95 19.27 3.94
C GLY A 102 -4.31 19.65 2.60
N PHE A 103 -4.35 18.77 1.60
CA PHE A 103 -4.09 19.11 0.21
C PHE A 103 -5.33 19.76 -0.43
N ALA A 104 -5.15 20.57 -1.47
CA ALA A 104 -6.25 21.10 -2.24
C ALA A 104 -7.00 19.96 -2.98
N SER A 105 -8.27 20.19 -3.31
CA SER A 105 -9.00 19.27 -4.20
C SER A 105 -8.33 19.21 -5.57
N ASP A 106 -8.44 18.06 -6.23
CA ASP A 106 -7.97 17.86 -7.61
C ASP A 106 -6.46 18.18 -7.80
N SER A 107 -5.63 17.81 -6.78
CA SER A 107 -4.19 18.09 -6.76
C SER A 107 -3.35 17.03 -7.45
N PHE A 108 -3.75 15.76 -7.40
CA PHE A 108 -2.92 14.64 -7.83
C PHE A 108 -3.52 13.87 -9.01
N ASP A 109 -2.66 13.49 -9.95
CA ASP A 109 -3.01 12.60 -11.05
C ASP A 109 -3.15 11.14 -10.57
N CYS A 110 -2.37 10.78 -9.55
CA CYS A 110 -2.41 9.46 -8.95
C CYS A 110 -2.19 9.53 -7.43
N VAL A 111 -2.90 8.69 -6.69
CA VAL A 111 -2.62 8.40 -5.28
C VAL A 111 -2.22 6.94 -5.19
N ALA A 112 -1.05 6.67 -4.62
CA ALA A 112 -0.50 5.34 -4.41
C ALA A 112 -0.54 4.97 -2.92
N VAL A 113 -1.04 3.78 -2.57
CA VAL A 113 -1.02 3.25 -1.20
C VAL A 113 -0.58 1.79 -1.21
N VAL A 114 0.45 1.46 -0.44
CA VAL A 114 0.93 0.09 -0.30
C VAL A 114 0.92 -0.34 1.17
N GLY A 115 0.03 -1.25 1.52
CA GLY A 115 -0.06 -1.79 2.88
C GLY A 115 -0.44 -0.74 3.93
N GLY A 116 -1.25 0.26 3.57
CA GLY A 116 -1.64 1.36 4.45
C GLY A 116 -3.12 1.35 4.82
N LEU A 117 -4.01 1.13 3.85
CA LEU A 117 -5.45 1.27 4.05
C LEU A 117 -6.02 0.33 5.11
N HIS A 118 -5.47 -0.86 5.26
CA HIS A 118 -5.90 -1.84 6.25
C HIS A 118 -5.68 -1.41 7.71
N HIS A 119 -4.86 -0.39 7.95
CA HIS A 119 -4.65 0.22 9.26
C HIS A 119 -5.70 1.27 9.63
N LEU A 120 -6.54 1.68 8.68
CA LEU A 120 -7.47 2.80 8.87
C LEU A 120 -8.84 2.39 9.42
N HIS A 121 -9.04 1.11 9.77
CA HIS A 121 -10.30 0.70 10.37
C HIS A 121 -10.55 1.36 11.74
N PRO A 122 -11.77 1.86 11.98
CA PRO A 122 -12.99 1.82 11.14
C PRO A 122 -13.13 2.99 10.15
N HIS A 123 -12.13 3.85 9.98
CA HIS A 123 -12.20 5.11 9.23
C HIS A 123 -11.84 4.99 7.74
N LEU A 124 -11.84 3.77 7.17
CA LEU A 124 -11.44 3.52 5.78
C LEU A 124 -12.27 4.35 4.77
N SER A 125 -13.58 4.45 4.99
CA SER A 125 -14.46 5.24 4.11
C SER A 125 -14.14 6.75 4.15
N GLU A 126 -13.67 7.28 5.28
CA GLU A 126 -13.23 8.67 5.40
C GLU A 126 -11.96 8.91 4.57
N ALA A 127 -10.99 8.00 4.66
CA ALA A 127 -9.79 8.04 3.84
C ALA A 127 -10.11 7.98 2.34
N MET A 128 -11.02 7.10 1.93
CA MET A 128 -11.43 6.97 0.53
C MET A 128 -12.10 8.23 -0.01
N ARG A 129 -12.91 8.93 0.81
CA ARG A 129 -13.50 10.22 0.43
C ARG A 129 -12.43 11.31 0.30
N GLU A 130 -11.44 11.34 1.19
CA GLU A 130 -10.33 12.30 1.10
C GLU A 130 -9.45 12.00 -0.12
N ILE A 131 -9.13 10.74 -0.39
CA ILE A 131 -8.40 10.32 -1.60
C ILE A 131 -9.17 10.76 -2.86
N HIS A 132 -10.48 10.51 -2.90
CA HIS A 132 -11.33 10.95 -4.02
C HIS A 132 -11.29 12.47 -4.18
N ARG A 133 -11.35 13.24 -3.08
CA ARG A 133 -11.33 14.70 -3.11
C ARG A 133 -10.04 15.26 -3.70
N ILE A 134 -8.88 14.71 -3.32
CA ILE A 134 -7.57 15.20 -3.75
C ILE A 134 -7.14 14.70 -5.13
N LEU A 135 -7.75 13.62 -5.64
CA LEU A 135 -7.53 13.15 -7.01
C LEU A 135 -8.16 14.12 -8.02
N LYS A 136 -7.44 14.42 -9.10
CA LYS A 136 -7.98 15.13 -10.26
C LYS A 136 -9.11 14.30 -10.93
N PRO A 137 -10.08 14.93 -11.61
CA PRO A 137 -11.03 14.19 -12.45
C PRO A 137 -10.28 13.25 -13.42
N GLY A 138 -10.69 11.99 -13.49
CA GLY A 138 -9.98 10.96 -14.26
C GLY A 138 -8.68 10.45 -13.64
N GLY A 139 -8.26 11.01 -12.50
CA GLY A 139 -7.09 10.54 -11.73
C GLY A 139 -7.28 9.15 -11.15
N ARG A 140 -6.20 8.51 -10.72
CA ARG A 140 -6.20 7.10 -10.31
C ARG A 140 -5.80 6.91 -8.85
N LEU A 141 -6.52 6.05 -8.16
CA LEU A 141 -6.07 5.42 -6.92
C LEU A 141 -5.48 4.05 -7.26
N CYS A 142 -4.20 3.87 -6.97
CA CYS A 142 -3.48 2.60 -7.13
C CYS A 142 -3.10 2.09 -5.75
N PHE A 143 -3.50 0.88 -5.40
CA PHE A 143 -3.19 0.34 -4.07
C PHE A 143 -2.92 -1.16 -4.07
N ALA A 144 -2.14 -1.60 -3.09
CA ALA A 144 -1.87 -3.01 -2.82
C ALA A 144 -2.10 -3.30 -1.34
N GLU A 145 -3.09 -4.15 -1.03
CA GLU A 145 -3.58 -4.35 0.34
C GLU A 145 -3.92 -5.81 0.66
N PRO A 146 -3.78 -6.23 1.92
CA PRO A 146 -4.37 -7.47 2.39
C PRO A 146 -5.90 -7.45 2.19
N HIS A 147 -6.46 -8.51 1.62
CA HIS A 147 -7.91 -8.58 1.35
C HIS A 147 -8.59 -9.67 2.15
N GLN A 148 -9.89 -9.49 2.40
CA GLN A 148 -10.74 -10.51 3.04
C GLN A 148 -11.13 -11.63 2.07
N GLY A 149 -11.40 -12.80 2.64
CA GLY A 149 -11.96 -13.94 1.93
C GLY A 149 -10.95 -14.94 1.39
N SER A 150 -9.64 -14.78 1.68
CA SER A 150 -8.65 -15.83 1.42
C SER A 150 -8.46 -16.78 2.61
N ILE A 151 -7.89 -17.96 2.36
CA ILE A 151 -7.47 -18.87 3.44
C ILE A 151 -6.40 -18.19 4.31
N LEU A 152 -5.50 -17.46 3.67
CA LEU A 152 -4.40 -16.75 4.35
C LEU A 152 -4.91 -15.57 5.20
N ASP A 153 -6.02 -14.98 4.84
CA ASP A 153 -6.69 -13.97 5.66
C ASP A 153 -7.15 -14.56 7.01
N ARG A 154 -7.66 -15.77 7.04
CA ARG A 154 -8.01 -16.46 8.30
C ARG A 154 -6.81 -16.73 9.19
N VAL A 155 -5.67 -17.10 8.60
CA VAL A 155 -4.40 -17.29 9.31
C VAL A 155 -3.90 -15.96 9.83
N ARG A 156 -3.98 -14.89 9.03
CA ARG A 156 -3.60 -13.53 9.40
C ARG A 156 -4.47 -13.01 10.56
N ALA A 157 -5.79 -13.17 10.48
CA ALA A 157 -6.71 -12.76 11.53
C ALA A 157 -6.43 -13.47 12.87
N PHE A 158 -6.02 -14.74 12.83
CA PHE A 158 -5.55 -15.46 14.02
C PHE A 158 -4.25 -14.87 14.54
N TRP A 159 -3.30 -14.55 13.66
CA TRP A 159 -1.99 -14.00 14.03
C TRP A 159 -2.11 -12.60 14.62
N TYR A 160 -2.89 -11.72 13.99
CA TYR A 160 -3.14 -10.35 14.47
C TYR A 160 -3.62 -10.30 15.93
N LYS A 161 -4.35 -11.32 16.36
CA LYS A 161 -4.84 -11.41 17.75
C LYS A 161 -3.80 -11.88 18.77
N HIS A 162 -2.70 -12.49 18.32
CA HIS A 162 -1.77 -13.21 19.20
C HIS A 162 -0.33 -12.68 19.13
N ASP A 163 0.01 -11.79 18.19
CA ASP A 163 1.36 -11.24 18.05
C ASP A 163 1.34 -9.72 18.25
N HIS A 164 2.24 -9.24 19.14
CA HIS A 164 2.42 -7.84 19.50
C HIS A 164 2.95 -6.94 18.36
N LEU A 165 3.36 -7.52 17.23
CA LEU A 165 3.76 -6.79 16.03
C LEU A 165 2.58 -6.11 15.33
N PHE A 166 1.35 -6.46 15.68
CA PHE A 166 0.15 -5.95 15.02
C PHE A 166 -0.70 -5.07 15.96
N ALA A 167 -1.21 -3.99 15.42
CA ALA A 167 -2.13 -3.13 16.17
C ALA A 167 -3.56 -3.73 16.17
N SER A 168 -4.32 -3.45 17.22
CA SER A 168 -5.66 -4.03 17.41
C SER A 168 -6.72 -3.58 16.38
N ASN A 169 -6.42 -2.54 15.60
CA ASN A 169 -7.29 -1.98 14.56
C ASN A 169 -6.93 -2.47 13.14
N GLU A 170 -5.94 -3.34 13.00
CA GLU A 170 -5.57 -3.91 11.69
C GLU A 170 -6.58 -4.97 11.26
N ALA A 171 -7.16 -4.78 10.09
CA ALA A 171 -8.08 -5.73 9.49
C ALA A 171 -7.94 -5.71 7.96
N SER A 172 -7.99 -6.89 7.34
CA SER A 172 -7.97 -7.00 5.88
C SER A 172 -9.15 -6.25 5.25
N ILE A 173 -8.96 -5.69 4.05
CA ILE A 173 -9.98 -4.88 3.37
C ILE A 173 -11.09 -5.77 2.80
N ASP A 174 -12.35 -5.42 3.12
CA ASP A 174 -13.51 -5.93 2.39
C ASP A 174 -13.68 -5.13 1.10
N LEU A 175 -13.03 -5.62 0.03
CA LEU A 175 -12.98 -4.94 -1.26
C LEU A 175 -14.37 -4.84 -1.91
N GLU A 176 -15.25 -5.82 -1.73
CA GLU A 176 -16.58 -5.83 -2.34
C GLU A 176 -17.49 -4.77 -1.69
N SER A 177 -17.48 -4.69 -0.36
CA SER A 177 -18.22 -3.64 0.36
C SER A 177 -17.70 -2.24 -0.01
N LEU A 178 -16.37 -2.09 -0.12
CA LEU A 178 -15.75 -0.83 -0.49
C LEU A 178 -16.10 -0.42 -1.94
N LYS A 179 -16.10 -1.35 -2.89
CA LYS A 179 -16.54 -1.11 -4.28
C LYS A 179 -18.01 -0.72 -4.35
N GLN A 180 -18.86 -1.36 -3.55
CA GLN A 180 -20.28 -1.02 -3.50
C GLN A 180 -20.49 0.41 -2.99
N GLU A 181 -19.81 0.80 -1.90
CA GLU A 181 -19.90 2.14 -1.32
C GLU A 181 -19.43 3.23 -2.30
N PHE A 182 -18.36 2.96 -3.06
CA PHE A 182 -17.72 3.94 -3.92
C PHE A 182 -18.03 3.77 -5.42
N SER A 183 -19.05 2.98 -5.79
CA SER A 183 -19.41 2.70 -7.18
C SER A 183 -19.83 3.94 -7.98
N ALA A 184 -20.35 4.97 -7.32
CA ALA A 184 -20.69 6.25 -7.95
C ALA A 184 -19.50 7.22 -8.08
N ALA A 185 -18.36 6.93 -7.40
CA ALA A 185 -17.20 7.79 -7.34
C ALA A 185 -16.04 7.29 -8.21
N PHE A 186 -15.91 5.97 -8.35
CA PHE A 186 -14.80 5.33 -9.06
C PHE A 186 -15.28 4.28 -10.07
N SER A 187 -14.54 4.13 -11.18
CA SER A 187 -14.51 2.89 -11.96
C SER A 187 -13.37 2.00 -11.45
N PHE A 188 -13.57 0.69 -11.52
CA PHE A 188 -12.65 -0.32 -11.00
C PHE A 188 -11.94 -0.99 -12.17
N ASP A 189 -10.82 -0.38 -12.60
CA ASP A 189 -10.17 -0.72 -13.87
C ASP A 189 -9.32 -2.00 -13.75
N LYS A 190 -8.74 -2.26 -12.56
CA LYS A 190 -7.90 -3.44 -12.31
C LYS A 190 -8.12 -3.99 -10.90
N GLU A 191 -8.15 -5.32 -10.82
CA GLU A 191 -8.19 -6.10 -9.58
C GLU A 191 -7.40 -7.39 -9.80
N GLU A 192 -6.24 -7.51 -9.20
CA GLU A 192 -5.34 -8.65 -9.37
C GLU A 192 -4.94 -9.21 -8.01
N TYR A 193 -5.17 -10.51 -7.82
CA TYR A 193 -4.93 -11.23 -6.57
C TYR A 193 -3.58 -11.92 -6.62
N LEU A 194 -2.65 -11.51 -5.76
CA LEU A 194 -1.25 -11.89 -5.77
C LEU A 194 -0.75 -12.30 -4.39
N GLY A 195 0.48 -12.78 -4.36
CA GLY A 195 1.18 -13.09 -3.13
C GLY A 195 0.98 -14.52 -2.64
N ASN A 196 2.10 -15.23 -2.48
CA ASN A 196 2.14 -16.57 -1.94
C ASN A 196 3.43 -16.79 -1.11
N LEU A 197 4.28 -17.77 -1.43
CA LEU A 197 5.43 -18.12 -0.61
C LEU A 197 6.49 -17.01 -0.49
N ALA A 198 6.80 -16.30 -1.59
CA ALA A 198 7.77 -15.22 -1.53
C ALA A 198 7.19 -13.99 -0.81
N TYR A 199 5.90 -13.71 -0.93
CA TYR A 199 5.25 -12.71 -0.10
C TYR A 199 5.47 -12.96 1.39
N LEU A 200 5.29 -14.20 1.83
CA LEU A 200 5.44 -14.57 3.24
C LEU A 200 6.91 -14.60 3.68
N LEU A 201 7.78 -15.23 2.91
CA LEU A 201 9.15 -15.54 3.34
C LEU A 201 10.20 -14.51 2.91
N VAL A 202 9.91 -13.69 1.88
CA VAL A 202 10.80 -12.62 1.43
C VAL A 202 10.30 -11.27 1.93
N LEU A 203 9.09 -10.83 1.55
CA LEU A 203 8.58 -9.53 1.96
C LEU A 203 8.27 -9.50 3.47
N ASN A 204 7.50 -10.46 3.98
CA ASN A 204 7.10 -10.54 5.38
C ASN A 204 8.01 -11.41 6.25
N SER A 205 9.30 -11.49 5.89
CA SER A 205 10.31 -12.30 6.62
C SER A 205 10.46 -11.92 8.10
N MET A 206 10.12 -10.68 8.49
CA MET A 206 10.11 -10.22 9.86
C MET A 206 9.13 -11.02 10.73
N ILE A 207 7.92 -11.27 10.23
CA ILE A 207 6.87 -12.04 10.93
C ILE A 207 7.39 -13.44 11.29
N PHE A 208 8.18 -14.04 10.40
CA PHE A 208 8.78 -15.37 10.60
C PHE A 208 10.15 -15.31 11.28
N ARG A 209 10.62 -14.13 11.69
CA ARG A 209 11.92 -13.90 12.35
C ARG A 209 13.09 -14.50 11.57
N ILE A 210 13.02 -14.42 10.21
CA ILE A 210 14.04 -14.97 9.34
C ILE A 210 15.25 -14.00 9.30
N PRO A 211 16.48 -14.47 9.61
CA PRO A 211 17.65 -13.62 9.53
C PRO A 211 17.90 -13.09 8.12
N LEU A 212 18.11 -11.78 7.97
CA LEU A 212 18.32 -11.09 6.68
C LEU A 212 19.45 -11.75 5.84
N LYS A 213 20.50 -12.26 6.51
CA LYS A 213 21.62 -12.93 5.82
C LYS A 213 21.21 -14.20 5.06
N LEU A 214 20.15 -14.88 5.50
CA LEU A 214 19.65 -16.08 4.82
C LEU A 214 18.77 -15.74 3.65
N LYS A 215 18.09 -14.60 3.70
CA LYS A 215 17.09 -14.15 2.71
C LYS A 215 17.62 -14.17 1.29
N ARG A 216 18.84 -13.68 1.05
CA ARG A 216 19.47 -13.62 -0.26
C ARG A 216 19.65 -14.97 -0.96
N TRP A 217 19.75 -16.05 -0.19
CA TRP A 217 20.05 -17.38 -0.75
C TRP A 217 18.82 -18.03 -1.39
N TYR A 218 17.65 -17.84 -0.80
CA TYR A 218 16.43 -18.48 -1.28
C TYR A 218 15.53 -17.52 -2.12
N THR A 219 15.76 -16.22 -2.01
CA THR A 219 14.93 -15.21 -2.71
C THR A 219 14.80 -15.48 -4.22
N PRO A 220 15.88 -15.73 -4.99
CA PRO A 220 15.73 -15.92 -6.44
C PRO A 220 14.80 -17.08 -6.81
N VAL A 221 14.89 -18.18 -6.05
CA VAL A 221 14.05 -19.37 -6.26
C VAL A 221 12.60 -19.06 -5.90
N LEU A 222 12.37 -18.38 -4.77
CA LEU A 222 11.02 -18.03 -4.35
C LEU A 222 10.36 -17.01 -5.27
N LEU A 223 11.09 -16.00 -5.77
CA LEU A 223 10.54 -15.04 -6.74
C LEU A 223 10.13 -15.74 -8.05
N SER A 224 10.94 -16.67 -8.53
CA SER A 224 10.59 -17.47 -9.73
C SER A 224 9.36 -18.34 -9.49
N SER A 225 9.26 -18.96 -8.32
CA SER A 225 8.10 -19.77 -7.92
C SER A 225 6.85 -18.91 -7.78
N GLU A 226 6.97 -17.72 -7.16
CA GLU A 226 5.91 -16.73 -7.01
C GLU A 226 5.33 -16.33 -8.37
N ALA A 227 6.19 -16.00 -9.34
CA ALA A 227 5.78 -15.63 -10.68
C ALA A 227 4.99 -16.74 -11.39
N LEU A 228 5.37 -18.00 -11.17
CA LEU A 228 4.66 -19.13 -11.74
C LEU A 228 3.31 -19.37 -11.08
N ILE A 229 3.27 -19.34 -9.74
CA ILE A 229 2.06 -19.59 -8.95
C ILE A 229 1.05 -18.45 -9.17
N ASN A 230 1.48 -17.20 -9.23
CA ASN A 230 0.60 -16.04 -9.46
C ASN A 230 -0.22 -16.17 -10.75
N ARG A 231 0.28 -16.85 -11.80
CA ARG A 231 -0.48 -17.12 -13.03
C ARG A 231 -1.74 -17.96 -12.81
N LEU A 232 -1.75 -18.78 -11.77
CA LEU A 232 -2.84 -19.69 -11.42
C LEU A 232 -3.60 -19.23 -10.17
N GLN A 233 -3.14 -18.14 -9.55
CA GLN A 233 -3.66 -17.68 -8.28
C GLN A 233 -5.10 -17.16 -8.40
N ARG A 234 -5.86 -17.36 -7.34
CA ARG A 234 -7.26 -16.93 -7.22
C ARG A 234 -7.45 -16.17 -5.91
N LYS A 235 -8.52 -15.39 -5.83
CA LYS A 235 -8.90 -14.62 -4.63
C LYS A 235 -8.76 -15.42 -3.33
N TRP A 236 -9.22 -16.67 -3.31
CA TRP A 236 -9.22 -17.50 -2.11
C TRP A 236 -7.83 -17.95 -1.63
N SER A 237 -6.80 -17.90 -2.50
CA SER A 237 -5.42 -18.32 -2.19
C SER A 237 -4.42 -17.17 -2.11
N ALA A 238 -4.78 -15.96 -2.49
CA ALA A 238 -3.89 -14.80 -2.53
C ALA A 238 -3.66 -14.17 -1.15
N CYS A 239 -2.49 -13.58 -0.96
CA CYS A 239 -2.15 -12.85 0.27
C CYS A 239 -2.65 -11.42 0.24
N PHE A 240 -2.65 -10.79 -0.94
CA PHE A 240 -3.04 -9.39 -1.14
C PHE A 240 -3.70 -9.19 -2.50
N VAL A 241 -4.31 -8.04 -2.68
CA VAL A 241 -4.89 -7.59 -3.94
C VAL A 241 -4.20 -6.31 -4.39
N VAL A 242 -3.97 -6.20 -5.70
CA VAL A 242 -3.53 -4.98 -6.38
C VAL A 242 -4.71 -4.40 -7.14
N CYS A 243 -4.99 -3.13 -6.96
CA CYS A 243 -6.12 -2.45 -7.56
C CYS A 243 -5.72 -1.15 -8.26
N GLN A 244 -6.42 -0.84 -9.35
CA GLN A 244 -6.45 0.48 -9.96
C GLN A 244 -7.90 0.94 -10.05
N TRP A 245 -8.20 2.03 -9.36
CA TRP A 245 -9.50 2.68 -9.39
C TRP A 245 -9.37 4.05 -10.02
N LYS A 246 -10.23 4.39 -10.95
CA LYS A 246 -10.20 5.69 -11.63
C LYS A 246 -11.35 6.57 -11.15
N LYS A 247 -11.05 7.78 -10.68
CA LYS A 247 -12.05 8.79 -10.32
C LYS A 247 -12.93 9.12 -11.55
N LEU A 248 -14.24 9.03 -11.41
CA LEU A 248 -15.16 9.40 -12.45
C LEU A 248 -15.16 10.92 -12.69
N GLU A 249 -15.18 11.33 -13.94
CA GLU A 249 -15.12 12.76 -14.32
C GLU A 249 -16.42 13.50 -13.97
N ASN A 250 -17.55 12.80 -14.07
CA ASN A 250 -18.86 13.29 -13.65
C ASN A 250 -19.51 12.18 -12.81
N PRO A 251 -19.75 12.38 -11.51
CA PRO A 251 -20.61 11.45 -10.79
C PRO A 251 -21.98 11.42 -11.50
N PRO A 252 -22.64 10.26 -11.60
CA PRO A 252 -23.97 10.18 -12.16
C PRO A 252 -24.85 11.20 -11.43
N THR A 253 -25.44 12.13 -12.17
CA THR A 253 -26.43 13.07 -11.64
C THR A 253 -27.55 12.23 -11.06
N GLU A 254 -27.80 12.34 -9.76
CA GLU A 254 -28.98 11.77 -9.15
C GLU A 254 -30.22 12.32 -9.90
N GLY A 255 -30.85 11.43 -10.67
CA GLY A 255 -32.09 11.69 -11.37
C GLY A 255 -33.30 11.42 -10.48
#